data_67448727bc7a5b8b7f89b9e521246ac0
#
_entry.id   67448727bc7a5b8b7f89b9e521246ac0
#
_cell.length_a   1.000
_cell.length_b   1.000
_cell.length_c   1.000
_cell.angle_alpha   90.00
_cell.angle_beta   90.00
_cell.angle_gamma   90.00
#
_symmetry.space_group_name_H-M   'P 1'
#
loop_
_entity.id
_entity.type
_entity.pdbx_description
1 polymer ?
#
loop_
_entity_poly.entity_id
_entity_poly.type
_entity_poly.pdbx_seq_one_letter_code
_entity_poly.pdbx_strand_id
1 'polypeptide(L)'
;CQLQNYPNPFNPSTKISWQVPVSGWQTLKVYDILGNEVATLVNEYRDAGSYNEEFTINNLQLSSGVYFYQLRVGDFVETKKMILLK
;
A
#
# COMPACT_ATOMS: atom_id res chain seq x y z
N CYS A 1 -4.75 12.86 5.00
CA CYS A 1 -4.86 11.41 4.80
C CYS A 1 -4.14 10.67 5.88
N GLN A 2 -4.70 9.57 6.31
CA GLN A 2 -4.05 8.63 7.23
C GLN A 2 -3.80 7.35 6.44
N LEU A 3 -2.54 6.95 6.37
CA LEU A 3 -2.13 5.73 5.66
C LEU A 3 -1.43 4.82 6.65
N GLN A 4 -1.91 3.58 6.78
CA GLN A 4 -1.33 2.63 7.73
C GLN A 4 -1.59 1.21 7.25
N ASN A 5 -0.84 0.27 7.80
CA ASN A 5 -1.07 -1.15 7.55
C ASN A 5 -1.02 -1.94 8.85
N TYR A 6 -1.80 -3.02 8.91
CA TYR A 6 -1.83 -3.90 10.07
C TYR A 6 -2.16 -5.33 9.60
N PRO A 7 -1.45 -6.33 10.10
CA PRO A 7 -0.30 -6.29 11.00
C PRO A 7 0.97 -5.79 10.30
N ASN A 8 1.90 -5.28 11.09
CA ASN A 8 3.22 -4.85 10.63
C ASN A 8 4.22 -5.10 11.77
N PRO A 9 5.15 -6.07 11.69
CA PRO A 9 5.43 -6.94 10.54
C PRO A 9 4.28 -7.85 10.15
N PHE A 10 4.31 -8.37 8.92
CA PHE A 10 3.24 -9.21 8.43
C PHE A 10 3.75 -10.49 7.77
N ASN A 11 2.89 -11.51 7.75
CA ASN A 11 3.10 -12.77 7.05
C ASN A 11 1.77 -13.56 7.09
N PRO A 12 1.16 -13.91 5.98
CA PRO A 12 1.54 -13.58 4.60
C PRO A 12 0.86 -12.32 4.09
N SER A 13 -0.01 -11.68 4.88
CA SER A 13 -0.79 -10.56 4.39
C SER A 13 -0.93 -9.46 5.43
N THR A 14 -1.23 -8.28 4.93
CA THR A 14 -1.50 -7.10 5.74
C THR A 14 -2.63 -6.31 5.09
N LYS A 15 -3.38 -5.58 5.90
CA LYS A 15 -4.42 -4.69 5.40
C LYS A 15 -3.90 -3.27 5.44
N ILE A 16 -3.93 -2.62 4.29
CA ILE A 16 -3.56 -1.20 4.15
C ILE A 16 -4.84 -0.39 4.19
N SER A 17 -4.88 0.63 5.05
CA SER A 17 -6.06 1.46 5.26
C SER A 17 -5.69 2.93 5.09
N TRP A 18 -6.60 3.71 4.51
CA TRP A 18 -6.38 5.15 4.34
C TRP A 18 -7.71 5.89 4.26
N GLN A 19 -7.62 7.20 4.46
CA GLN A 19 -8.74 8.12 4.31
C GLN A 19 -8.32 9.24 3.39
N VAL A 20 -9.22 9.67 2.51
CA VAL A 20 -9.00 10.80 1.62
C VAL A 20 -10.16 11.78 1.74
N PRO A 21 -9.89 13.08 1.89
CA PRO A 21 -10.93 14.09 2.04
C PRO A 21 -11.50 14.59 0.71
N VAL A 22 -10.92 14.18 -0.42
CA VAL A 22 -11.32 14.64 -1.74
C VAL A 22 -11.47 13.45 -2.68
N SER A 23 -12.32 13.62 -3.68
CA SER A 23 -12.44 12.64 -4.76
C SER A 23 -11.30 12.84 -5.75
N GLY A 24 -10.88 11.76 -6.40
CA GLY A 24 -9.83 11.83 -7.41
C GLY A 24 -9.30 10.47 -7.80
N TRP A 25 -8.34 10.48 -8.70
CA TRP A 25 -7.64 9.27 -9.10
C TRP A 25 -6.72 8.85 -7.99
N GLN A 26 -6.82 7.59 -7.57
CA GLN A 26 -6.02 7.02 -6.48
C GLN A 26 -5.15 5.91 -7.02
N THR A 27 -3.87 5.91 -6.62
CA THR A 27 -2.98 4.79 -6.85
C THR A 27 -2.37 4.37 -5.53
N LEU A 28 -2.34 3.05 -5.30
CA LEU A 28 -1.67 2.46 -4.16
C LEU A 28 -0.75 1.38 -4.69
N LYS A 29 0.55 1.56 -4.51
CA LYS A 29 1.57 0.68 -5.07
C LYS A 29 2.53 0.24 -3.99
N VAL A 30 3.09 -0.95 -4.16
CA VAL A 30 4.08 -1.53 -3.25
C VAL A 30 5.41 -1.62 -3.99
N TYR A 31 6.50 -1.25 -3.30
CA TYR A 31 7.85 -1.23 -3.84
C TYR A 31 8.79 -2.00 -2.93
N ASP A 32 9.84 -2.58 -3.53
CA ASP A 32 10.94 -3.14 -2.76
C ASP A 32 11.95 -2.05 -2.37
N ILE A 33 13.04 -2.42 -1.69
CA ILE A 33 14.02 -1.45 -1.21
C ILE A 33 14.84 -0.82 -2.34
N LEU A 34 14.82 -1.41 -3.53
CA LEU A 34 15.50 -0.87 -4.69
C LEU A 34 14.61 0.10 -5.46
N GLY A 35 13.35 0.26 -5.03
CA GLY A 35 12.39 1.11 -5.71
C GLY A 35 11.65 0.44 -6.85
N ASN A 36 11.80 -0.87 -7.00
CA ASN A 36 11.04 -1.61 -8.01
C ASN A 36 9.61 -1.81 -7.56
N GLU A 37 8.67 -1.55 -8.45
CA GLU A 37 7.26 -1.80 -8.16
C GLU A 37 7.00 -3.31 -8.16
N VAL A 38 6.46 -3.83 -7.05
CA VAL A 38 6.15 -5.25 -6.91
C VAL A 38 4.66 -5.54 -6.98
N ALA A 39 3.82 -4.53 -6.77
CA ALA A 39 2.37 -4.69 -6.88
C ALA A 39 1.68 -3.35 -7.04
N THR A 40 0.56 -3.35 -7.76
CA THR A 40 -0.37 -2.22 -7.82
C THR A 40 -1.69 -2.70 -7.23
N LEU A 41 -2.10 -2.11 -6.12
CA LEU A 41 -3.31 -2.53 -5.41
C LEU A 41 -4.53 -1.71 -5.80
N VAL A 42 -4.34 -0.43 -6.10
CA VAL A 42 -5.41 0.48 -6.51
C VAL A 42 -4.87 1.36 -7.64
N ASN A 43 -5.68 1.53 -8.68
CA ASN A 43 -5.36 2.43 -9.79
C ASN A 43 -6.68 2.80 -10.46
N GLU A 44 -7.42 3.72 -9.83
CA GLU A 44 -8.75 4.09 -10.31
C GLU A 44 -9.24 5.37 -9.65
N TYR A 45 -10.28 5.96 -10.23
CA TYR A 45 -10.96 7.08 -9.61
C TYR A 45 -11.82 6.57 -8.45
N ARG A 46 -11.74 7.26 -7.31
CA ARG A 46 -12.57 6.98 -6.14
C ARG A 46 -13.02 8.27 -5.49
N ASP A 47 -14.19 8.22 -4.85
CA ASP A 47 -14.74 9.34 -4.10
C ASP A 47 -13.98 9.53 -2.79
N ALA A 48 -14.13 10.72 -2.19
CA ALA A 48 -13.66 10.95 -0.83
C ALA A 48 -14.23 9.88 0.10
N GLY A 49 -13.43 9.42 1.06
CA GLY A 49 -13.88 8.39 1.98
C GLY A 49 -12.74 7.60 2.59
N SER A 50 -13.12 6.50 3.24
CA SER A 50 -12.19 5.58 3.90
C SER A 50 -12.13 4.29 3.11
N TYR A 51 -10.92 3.76 2.93
CA TYR A 51 -10.69 2.59 2.12
C TYR A 51 -9.71 1.64 2.78
N ASN A 52 -9.75 0.38 2.36
CA ASN A 52 -8.73 -0.59 2.72
C ASN A 52 -8.54 -1.58 1.59
N GLU A 53 -7.32 -2.13 1.50
CA GLU A 53 -6.95 -3.16 0.55
C GLU A 53 -6.06 -4.16 1.24
N GLU A 54 -6.25 -5.44 0.94
CA GLU A 54 -5.37 -6.47 1.44
C GLU A 54 -4.20 -6.67 0.50
N PHE A 55 -2.99 -6.68 1.06
CA PHE A 55 -1.79 -7.07 0.33
C PHE A 55 -1.35 -8.43 0.83
N THR A 56 -1.27 -9.42 -0.08
CA THR A 56 -0.83 -10.77 0.25
C THR A 56 0.32 -11.17 -0.66
N ILE A 57 1.25 -11.96 -0.11
CA ILE A 57 2.41 -12.43 -0.86
C ILE A 57 2.20 -13.83 -1.44
N ASN A 58 0.98 -14.40 -1.33
CA ASN A 58 0.75 -15.81 -1.70
C ASN A 58 1.10 -16.12 -3.15
N ASN A 59 0.95 -15.15 -4.05
CA ASN A 59 1.26 -15.33 -5.47
C ASN A 59 2.51 -14.55 -5.89
N LEU A 60 3.30 -14.08 -4.92
CA LEU A 60 4.49 -13.28 -5.19
C LEU A 60 5.70 -13.95 -4.55
N GLN A 61 6.83 -13.85 -5.24
CA GLN A 61 8.09 -14.41 -4.73
C GLN A 61 8.88 -13.27 -4.09
N LEU A 62 8.51 -12.92 -2.87
CA LEU A 62 9.15 -11.84 -2.13
C LEU A 62 9.94 -12.41 -0.97
N SER A 63 11.13 -11.83 -0.75
CA SER A 63 11.97 -12.17 0.40
C SER A 63 11.50 -11.43 1.63
N SER A 64 11.80 -11.97 2.80
CA SER A 64 11.64 -11.24 4.06
C SER A 64 12.44 -9.95 3.99
N GLY A 65 11.91 -8.88 4.53
CA GLY A 65 12.58 -7.60 4.55
C GLY A 65 11.64 -6.43 4.48
N VAL A 66 12.20 -5.28 4.12
CA VAL A 66 11.50 -4.00 4.11
C VAL A 66 10.87 -3.75 2.73
N TYR A 67 9.63 -3.30 2.76
CA TYR A 67 8.89 -2.87 1.58
C TYR A 67 8.26 -1.53 1.87
N PHE A 68 7.94 -0.77 0.81
CA PHE A 68 7.28 0.52 0.91
C PHE A 68 5.95 0.45 0.19
N TYR A 69 4.96 1.15 0.70
CA TYR A 69 3.70 1.33 0.00
C TYR A 69 3.42 2.82 -0.11
N GLN A 70 2.94 3.22 -1.28
CA GLN A 70 2.76 4.63 -1.60
C GLN A 70 1.35 4.87 -2.12
N LEU A 71 0.68 5.83 -1.50
CA LEU A 71 -0.63 6.31 -1.92
C LEU A 71 -0.47 7.64 -2.63
N ARG A 72 -1.08 7.77 -3.80
CA ARG A 72 -1.20 9.04 -4.52
C ARG A 72 -2.67 9.35 -4.74
N VAL A 73 -3.05 10.59 -4.42
CA VAL A 73 -4.38 11.11 -4.72
C VAL A 73 -4.20 12.57 -5.13
N GLY A 74 -4.35 12.86 -6.43
CA GLY A 74 -4.05 14.20 -6.94
C GLY A 74 -2.59 14.56 -6.68
N ASP A 75 -2.36 15.67 -5.99
CA ASP A 75 -1.00 16.12 -5.62
C ASP A 75 -0.52 15.54 -4.32
N PHE A 76 -1.38 14.81 -3.61
CA PHE A 76 -1.01 14.19 -2.34
C PHE A 76 -0.24 12.90 -2.59
N VAL A 77 0.88 12.74 -1.90
CA VAL A 77 1.70 11.52 -1.96
C VAL A 77 2.17 11.19 -0.56
N GLU A 78 1.91 9.97 -0.11
CA GLU A 78 2.44 9.48 1.16
C GLU A 78 3.03 8.11 0.97
N THR A 79 4.23 7.88 1.53
CA THR A 79 4.93 6.61 1.46
C THR A 79 5.21 6.13 2.87
N LYS A 80 4.90 4.87 3.12
CA LYS A 80 5.12 4.23 4.42
C LYS A 80 5.91 2.94 4.24
N LYS A 81 6.51 2.51 5.34
CA LYS A 81 7.34 1.30 5.39
C LYS A 81 6.56 0.18 6.04
N MET A 82 6.74 -1.04 5.54
CA MET A 82 6.23 -2.24 6.18
C MET A 82 7.27 -3.34 6.10
N ILE A 83 7.15 -4.34 6.98
CA ILE A 83 8.16 -5.40 7.10
C ILE A 83 7.48 -6.74 6.89
N LEU A 84 8.01 -7.51 5.94
CA LEU A 84 7.58 -8.88 5.68
C LEU A 84 8.50 -9.83 6.46
N LEU A 85 7.89 -10.68 7.30
CA LEU A 85 8.61 -11.72 8.03
C LEU A 85 8.04 -13.08 7.61
N LYS A 86 8.80 -13.76 6.78
CA LYS A 86 8.42 -15.12 6.37
C LYS A 86 8.89 -16.14 7.37
#